data_c42e5a901c77df6bd1a80bc7eac6ef42
#
_entry.id   c42e5a901c77df6bd1a80bc7eac6ef42
#
_cell.length_a   1.000
_cell.length_b   1.000
_cell.length_c   1.000
_cell.angle_alpha   90.00
_cell.angle_beta   90.00
_cell.angle_gamma   90.00
#
_symmetry.space_group_name_H-M   'P 1'
#
loop_
_entity.id
_entity.type
_entity.pdbx_description
1 polymer ?
#
loop_
_entity_poly.entity_id
_entity_poly.type
_entity_poly.pdbx_seq_one_letter_code
_entity_poly.pdbx_strand_id
1 'polypeptide(L)'
;MLAPAALGAQTVVRTVPVGTTPIAVAANQLTHKVYVVNHGSNSVTIFDSKTYAASTVNVEDRPEAVAINPQTNNVYITNAGSNSVSVMDGKTGAISTTVHVGSYPQALAVNTSTNKIYVANNFGHSVTVIDGATNATSTIQVGQGPRGIALNPVTNKVYTVNYGSQDVTVIDGATGTTSSIAIGKHPWAVAVDAKANKIYAVSEDSASVSVIDGANNSSATVSVGAIPFAVEVNPATGQAYVLSYGNNSMAVIDGSTAAVTQTVDLGTPPQAIAVDSESDRIYVANQRTASLTAIDGKTNLPVATVKVGTIPYALEIDGASHMLYVANFSSNDVTVVDK
;
A
#
# COMPACT_ATOMS: atom_id res chain seq x y z
N MET A 1 -39.99 9.47 -4.06
CA MET A 1 -38.58 9.69 -4.47
C MET A 1 -37.87 10.37 -3.30
N LEU A 2 -37.10 9.60 -2.56
CA LEU A 2 -36.18 10.15 -1.57
C LEU A 2 -35.05 10.80 -2.37
N ALA A 3 -34.80 12.09 -2.16
CA ALA A 3 -33.60 12.77 -2.69
C ALA A 3 -32.36 12.03 -2.22
N PRO A 4 -31.36 11.83 -3.08
CA PRO A 4 -30.08 11.28 -2.61
C PRO A 4 -29.55 12.19 -1.50
N ALA A 5 -29.16 11.60 -0.37
CA ALA A 5 -28.50 12.34 0.71
C ALA A 5 -27.36 13.12 0.07
N ALA A 6 -27.30 14.42 0.32
CA ALA A 6 -26.20 15.26 -0.13
C ALA A 6 -24.92 14.64 0.45
N LEU A 7 -24.06 14.14 -0.43
CA LEU A 7 -22.73 13.63 -0.10
C LEU A 7 -21.99 14.77 0.59
N GLY A 8 -21.64 14.58 1.87
CA GLY A 8 -20.91 15.57 2.64
C GLY A 8 -19.65 16.01 1.87
N ALA A 9 -19.46 17.30 1.74
CA ALA A 9 -18.25 17.84 1.11
C ALA A 9 -17.07 17.39 1.95
N GLN A 10 -16.12 16.66 1.32
CA GLN A 10 -14.87 16.31 1.98
C GLN A 10 -14.15 17.56 2.41
N THR A 11 -13.71 17.59 3.65
CA THR A 11 -13.07 18.76 4.23
C THR A 11 -11.71 18.39 4.85
N VAL A 12 -10.75 19.29 4.69
CA VAL A 12 -9.51 19.22 5.44
C VAL A 12 -9.80 19.54 6.90
N VAL A 13 -9.58 18.55 7.77
CA VAL A 13 -9.78 18.69 9.21
C VAL A 13 -8.55 19.29 9.86
N ARG A 14 -7.36 18.84 9.43
CA ARG A 14 -6.08 19.23 10.03
C ARG A 14 -4.93 19.01 9.06
N THR A 15 -3.87 19.81 9.27
CA THR A 15 -2.54 19.53 8.73
C THR A 15 -1.59 19.31 9.90
N VAL A 16 -0.89 18.17 9.90
CA VAL A 16 0.04 17.75 10.95
C VAL A 16 1.45 17.80 10.40
N PRO A 17 2.34 18.66 10.93
CA PRO A 17 3.75 18.68 10.54
C PRO A 17 4.44 17.34 10.88
N VAL A 18 5.29 16.84 9.98
CA VAL A 18 6.04 15.60 10.16
C VAL A 18 7.53 15.81 9.81
N GLY A 19 8.31 14.75 9.76
CA GLY A 19 9.70 14.84 9.29
C GLY A 19 9.80 15.10 7.78
N THR A 20 11.03 15.13 7.23
CA THR A 20 11.24 15.49 5.83
C THR A 20 10.97 14.33 4.89
N THR A 21 10.37 14.64 3.74
CA THR A 21 9.99 13.72 2.67
C THR A 21 9.20 12.50 3.17
N PRO A 22 7.99 12.70 3.71
CA PRO A 22 7.13 11.59 4.11
C PRO A 22 6.68 10.80 2.89
N ILE A 23 6.85 9.46 2.91
CA ILE A 23 6.59 8.57 1.77
C ILE A 23 5.65 7.42 2.06
N ALA A 24 5.40 7.12 3.32
CA ALA A 24 4.46 6.07 3.70
C ALA A 24 3.71 6.48 4.97
N VAL A 25 2.49 6.02 5.10
CA VAL A 25 1.62 6.26 6.24
C VAL A 25 0.83 5.00 6.55
N ALA A 26 0.64 4.70 7.83
CA ALA A 26 -0.20 3.60 8.31
C ALA A 26 -0.95 4.02 9.57
N ALA A 27 -2.21 3.62 9.69
CA ALA A 27 -3.06 3.92 10.83
C ALA A 27 -3.39 2.66 11.64
N ASN A 28 -3.24 2.74 12.95
CA ASN A 28 -3.70 1.69 13.85
C ASN A 28 -5.07 2.08 14.41
N GLN A 29 -6.10 1.47 13.85
CA GLN A 29 -7.51 1.73 14.21
C GLN A 29 -7.83 1.41 15.69
N LEU A 30 -7.10 0.46 16.30
CA LEU A 30 -7.33 0.07 17.70
C LEU A 30 -6.75 1.05 18.71
N THR A 31 -5.64 1.71 18.36
CA THR A 31 -4.93 2.62 19.26
C THR A 31 -5.06 4.08 18.88
N HIS A 32 -5.73 4.37 17.74
CA HIS A 32 -5.87 5.72 17.19
C HIS A 32 -4.54 6.42 16.91
N LYS A 33 -3.49 5.65 16.59
CA LYS A 33 -2.19 6.21 16.22
C LYS A 33 -1.92 6.07 14.74
N VAL A 34 -1.34 7.11 14.18
CA VAL A 34 -0.90 7.18 12.79
C VAL A 34 0.62 7.27 12.76
N TYR A 35 1.24 6.48 11.90
CA TYR A 35 2.70 6.37 11.75
C TYR A 35 3.08 6.83 10.36
N VAL A 36 3.97 7.81 10.28
CA VAL A 36 4.40 8.43 9.02
C VAL A 36 5.89 8.23 8.85
N VAL A 37 6.28 7.54 7.79
CA VAL A 37 7.69 7.31 7.45
C VAL A 37 8.26 8.53 6.76
N ASN A 38 9.27 9.14 7.36
CA ASN A 38 9.96 10.31 6.86
C ASN A 38 11.31 9.88 6.29
N HIS A 39 11.33 9.60 4.98
CA HIS A 39 12.50 9.07 4.29
C HIS A 39 13.72 10.00 4.39
N GLY A 40 13.51 11.31 4.22
CA GLY A 40 14.61 12.29 4.20
C GLY A 40 15.20 12.63 5.57
N SER A 41 14.47 12.36 6.66
CA SER A 41 14.96 12.61 8.03
C SER A 41 15.22 11.33 8.83
N ASN A 42 15.18 10.15 8.20
CA ASN A 42 15.42 8.87 8.85
C ASN A 42 14.61 8.71 10.14
N SER A 43 13.32 8.99 10.07
CA SER A 43 12.46 9.04 11.26
C SER A 43 11.04 8.58 10.96
N VAL A 44 10.31 8.28 12.03
CA VAL A 44 8.86 8.06 11.98
C VAL A 44 8.18 9.10 12.86
N THR A 45 7.24 9.85 12.30
CA THR A 45 6.36 10.69 13.09
C THR A 45 5.14 9.89 13.49
N ILE A 46 4.81 9.91 14.78
CA ILE A 46 3.66 9.24 15.37
C ILE A 46 2.73 10.32 15.89
N PHE A 47 1.47 10.29 15.48
CA PHE A 47 0.48 11.21 16.06
C PHE A 47 -0.82 10.49 16.42
N ASP A 48 -1.52 11.04 17.39
CA ASP A 48 -2.83 10.55 17.80
C ASP A 48 -3.91 11.14 16.88
N SER A 49 -4.77 10.30 16.32
CA SER A 49 -5.77 10.71 15.33
C SER A 49 -6.91 11.58 15.88
N LYS A 50 -7.05 11.65 17.20
CA LYS A 50 -8.09 12.45 17.88
C LYS A 50 -7.57 13.83 18.32
N THR A 51 -6.35 13.84 18.89
CA THR A 51 -5.75 15.05 19.47
C THR A 51 -4.76 15.75 18.54
N TYR A 52 -4.24 14.99 17.54
CA TYR A 52 -3.17 15.39 16.63
C TYR A 52 -1.85 15.72 17.34
N ALA A 53 -1.70 15.30 18.60
CA ALA A 53 -0.44 15.40 19.30
C ALA A 53 0.57 14.46 18.64
N ALA A 54 1.70 15.04 18.21
CA ALA A 54 2.72 14.33 17.41
C ALA A 54 4.05 14.25 18.17
N SER A 55 4.76 13.15 17.92
CA SER A 55 6.14 12.94 18.32
C SER A 55 6.91 12.27 17.19
N THR A 56 8.23 12.49 17.13
CA THR A 56 9.08 11.91 16.10
C THR A 56 10.17 11.06 16.73
N VAL A 57 10.38 9.85 16.19
CA VAL A 57 11.37 8.88 16.64
C VAL A 57 12.31 8.57 15.48
N ASN A 58 13.61 8.58 15.73
CA ASN A 58 14.60 8.20 14.74
C ASN A 58 14.57 6.69 14.49
N VAL A 59 14.73 6.31 13.23
CA VAL A 59 14.94 4.94 12.77
C VAL A 59 16.25 4.86 12.02
N GLU A 60 16.53 3.74 11.39
CA GLU A 60 17.75 3.57 10.59
C GLU A 60 17.66 4.30 9.23
N ASP A 61 18.72 4.18 8.41
CA ASP A 61 18.88 4.95 7.16
C ASP A 61 17.88 4.53 6.07
N ARG A 62 17.31 5.54 5.42
CA ARG A 62 16.35 5.40 4.30
C ARG A 62 15.15 4.51 4.63
N PRO A 63 14.30 4.90 5.58
CA PRO A 63 13.05 4.18 5.80
C PRO A 63 12.12 4.31 4.58
N GLU A 64 11.53 3.18 4.14
CA GLU A 64 10.72 3.10 2.90
C GLU A 64 9.25 2.78 3.16
N ALA A 65 8.97 1.80 4.00
CA ALA A 65 7.61 1.32 4.20
C ALA A 65 7.31 1.07 5.67
N VAL A 66 6.03 1.08 6.02
CA VAL A 66 5.53 0.79 7.35
C VAL A 66 4.33 -0.15 7.29
N ALA A 67 4.28 -1.13 8.19
CA ALA A 67 3.11 -1.94 8.41
C ALA A 67 2.91 -2.21 9.90
N ILE A 68 1.66 -2.45 10.27
CA ILE A 68 1.25 -2.63 11.66
C ILE A 68 0.70 -4.05 11.84
N ASN A 69 1.08 -4.71 12.92
CA ASN A 69 0.33 -5.84 13.43
C ASN A 69 -0.61 -5.35 14.53
N PRO A 70 -1.90 -5.15 14.26
CA PRO A 70 -2.82 -4.61 15.25
C PRO A 70 -3.06 -5.56 16.43
N GLN A 71 -2.83 -6.87 16.29
CA GLN A 71 -3.01 -7.84 17.36
C GLN A 71 -1.91 -7.75 18.41
N THR A 72 -0.65 -7.53 17.99
CA THR A 72 0.50 -7.37 18.89
C THR A 72 0.82 -5.91 19.18
N ASN A 73 0.22 -4.99 18.41
CA ASN A 73 0.50 -3.56 18.39
C ASN A 73 1.96 -3.23 18.06
N ASN A 74 2.65 -4.12 17.34
CA ASN A 74 3.98 -3.84 16.81
C ASN A 74 3.89 -3.16 15.45
N VAL A 75 4.77 -2.20 15.23
CA VAL A 75 4.92 -1.46 13.98
C VAL A 75 6.28 -1.80 13.37
N TYR A 76 6.30 -2.16 12.10
CA TYR A 76 7.48 -2.59 11.38
C TYR A 76 7.81 -1.57 10.30
N ILE A 77 9.04 -1.07 10.31
CA ILE A 77 9.53 -0.06 9.37
C ILE A 77 10.74 -0.61 8.63
N THR A 78 10.68 -0.70 7.31
CA THR A 78 11.84 -1.09 6.50
C THR A 78 12.81 0.07 6.38
N ASN A 79 14.11 -0.19 6.56
CA ASN A 79 15.20 0.77 6.41
C ASN A 79 16.10 0.31 5.26
N ALA A 80 15.85 0.82 4.06
CA ALA A 80 16.50 0.35 2.84
C ALA A 80 18.01 0.61 2.82
N GLY A 81 18.46 1.74 3.38
CA GLY A 81 19.87 2.07 3.46
C GLY A 81 20.67 1.22 4.46
N SER A 82 20.01 0.76 5.53
CA SER A 82 20.62 -0.03 6.60
C SER A 82 20.40 -1.54 6.46
N ASN A 83 19.65 -2.00 5.47
CA ASN A 83 19.28 -3.41 5.31
C ASN A 83 18.65 -4.01 6.57
N SER A 84 17.70 -3.28 7.15
CA SER A 84 17.09 -3.63 8.43
C SER A 84 15.59 -3.32 8.46
N VAL A 85 14.93 -3.86 9.48
CA VAL A 85 13.56 -3.49 9.88
C VAL A 85 13.60 -3.02 11.33
N SER A 86 13.18 -1.79 11.57
CA SER A 86 12.92 -1.29 12.93
C SER A 86 11.59 -1.85 13.42
N VAL A 87 11.59 -2.47 14.59
CA VAL A 87 10.39 -2.94 15.28
C VAL A 87 10.07 -1.95 16.39
N MET A 88 8.91 -1.30 16.29
CA MET A 88 8.46 -0.29 17.24
C MET A 88 7.28 -0.82 18.06
N ASP A 89 7.32 -0.60 19.34
CA ASP A 89 6.17 -0.80 20.22
C ASP A 89 5.13 0.30 19.95
N GLY A 90 3.99 -0.05 19.42
CA GLY A 90 2.94 0.90 19.05
C GLY A 90 2.27 1.59 20.23
N LYS A 91 2.42 1.09 21.46
CA LYS A 91 1.90 1.74 22.67
C LYS A 91 2.79 2.90 23.11
N THR A 92 4.09 2.67 23.16
CA THR A 92 5.08 3.64 23.66
C THR A 92 5.68 4.49 22.55
N GLY A 93 5.69 4.01 21.31
CA GLY A 93 6.40 4.61 20.18
C GLY A 93 7.91 4.35 20.18
N ALA A 94 8.43 3.58 21.14
CA ALA A 94 9.86 3.28 21.24
C ALA A 94 10.25 2.15 20.26
N ILE A 95 11.46 2.26 19.69
CA ILE A 95 12.08 1.14 18.95
C ILE A 95 12.47 0.06 19.94
N SER A 96 11.84 -1.10 19.85
CA SER A 96 12.09 -2.25 20.71
C SER A 96 13.31 -3.05 20.25
N THR A 97 13.51 -3.14 18.95
CA THR A 97 14.67 -3.82 18.33
C THR A 97 14.83 -3.41 16.87
N THR A 98 16.00 -3.69 16.32
CA THR A 98 16.29 -3.61 14.88
C THR A 98 16.68 -5.00 14.38
N VAL A 99 15.99 -5.48 13.35
CA VAL A 99 16.17 -6.81 12.77
C VAL A 99 16.90 -6.67 11.43
N HIS A 100 18.05 -7.33 11.26
CA HIS A 100 18.75 -7.37 9.97
C HIS A 100 18.00 -8.25 8.97
N VAL A 101 17.88 -7.77 7.73
CA VAL A 101 17.21 -8.43 6.62
C VAL A 101 18.10 -8.46 5.37
N GLY A 102 17.56 -8.84 4.23
CA GLY A 102 18.32 -8.79 2.96
C GLY A 102 18.56 -7.36 2.46
N SER A 103 19.31 -7.24 1.36
CA SER A 103 19.73 -5.94 0.82
C SER A 103 18.56 -5.14 0.23
N TYR A 104 18.45 -3.88 0.62
CA TYR A 104 17.46 -2.90 0.18
C TYR A 104 16.01 -3.37 0.42
N PRO A 105 15.55 -3.51 1.68
CA PRO A 105 14.18 -3.84 2.00
C PRO A 105 13.25 -2.69 1.58
N GLN A 106 12.41 -2.93 0.57
CA GLN A 106 11.59 -1.89 -0.05
C GLN A 106 10.13 -1.94 0.38
N ALA A 107 9.60 -3.13 0.57
CA ALA A 107 8.20 -3.33 0.94
C ALA A 107 8.07 -4.42 1.98
N LEU A 108 6.97 -4.40 2.74
CA LEU A 108 6.68 -5.43 3.72
C LEU A 108 5.18 -5.71 3.80
N ALA A 109 4.84 -6.93 4.23
CA ALA A 109 3.47 -7.35 4.51
C ALA A 109 3.42 -8.14 5.82
N VAL A 110 2.39 -7.90 6.62
CA VAL A 110 2.19 -8.55 7.93
C VAL A 110 1.04 -9.55 7.84
N ASN A 111 1.32 -10.83 8.10
CA ASN A 111 0.29 -11.82 8.34
C ASN A 111 -0.08 -11.81 9.82
N THR A 112 -1.17 -11.18 10.16
CA THR A 112 -1.64 -11.05 11.54
C THR A 112 -2.06 -12.38 12.15
N SER A 113 -2.56 -13.31 11.35
CA SER A 113 -3.00 -14.63 11.82
C SER A 113 -1.84 -15.54 12.26
N THR A 114 -0.68 -15.42 11.57
CA THR A 114 0.52 -16.22 11.88
C THR A 114 1.60 -15.42 12.61
N ASN A 115 1.39 -14.12 12.79
CA ASN A 115 2.37 -13.18 13.33
C ASN A 115 3.71 -13.22 12.59
N LYS A 116 3.68 -13.38 11.26
CA LYS A 116 4.87 -13.35 10.40
C LYS A 116 4.90 -12.09 9.57
N ILE A 117 6.08 -11.50 9.41
CA ILE A 117 6.34 -10.32 8.61
C ILE A 117 7.21 -10.73 7.44
N TYR A 118 6.75 -10.41 6.23
CA TYR A 118 7.44 -10.71 4.97
C TYR A 118 8.01 -9.43 4.40
N VAL A 119 9.32 -9.40 4.19
CA VAL A 119 10.07 -8.21 3.75
C VAL A 119 10.70 -8.48 2.39
N ALA A 120 10.30 -7.72 1.38
CA ALA A 120 10.86 -7.81 0.03
C ALA A 120 12.18 -7.04 -0.05
N ASN A 121 13.28 -7.78 -0.25
CA ASN A 121 14.63 -7.24 -0.32
C ASN A 121 15.02 -7.06 -1.81
N ASN A 122 14.86 -5.85 -2.32
CA ASN A 122 14.95 -5.56 -3.76
C ASN A 122 16.30 -5.97 -4.36
N PHE A 123 17.41 -5.51 -3.79
CA PHE A 123 18.75 -5.86 -4.27
C PHE A 123 19.24 -7.21 -3.74
N GLY A 124 18.58 -7.75 -2.71
CA GLY A 124 18.87 -9.08 -2.17
C GLY A 124 18.19 -10.22 -2.92
N HIS A 125 17.29 -9.94 -3.87
CA HIS A 125 16.52 -10.92 -4.63
C HIS A 125 15.86 -11.99 -3.76
N SER A 126 15.37 -11.57 -2.60
CA SER A 126 14.86 -12.45 -1.55
C SER A 126 13.70 -11.82 -0.79
N VAL A 127 12.97 -12.65 -0.08
CA VAL A 127 12.03 -12.23 0.95
C VAL A 127 12.58 -12.71 2.30
N THR A 128 12.77 -11.80 3.25
CA THR A 128 13.04 -12.16 4.64
C THR A 128 11.71 -12.34 5.36
N VAL A 129 11.57 -13.46 6.04
CA VAL A 129 10.44 -13.74 6.94
C VAL A 129 10.91 -13.52 8.37
N ILE A 130 10.26 -12.59 9.08
CA ILE A 130 10.51 -12.31 10.50
C ILE A 130 9.39 -12.96 11.31
N ASP A 131 9.74 -13.74 12.30
CA ASP A 131 8.80 -14.21 13.32
C ASP A 131 8.52 -13.06 14.30
N GLY A 132 7.28 -12.59 14.34
CA GLY A 132 6.91 -11.41 15.12
C GLY A 132 6.90 -11.61 16.64
N ALA A 133 7.07 -12.86 17.13
CA ALA A 133 7.17 -13.15 18.57
C ALA A 133 8.63 -13.16 19.04
N THR A 134 9.56 -13.66 18.20
CA THR A 134 10.95 -13.90 18.56
C THR A 134 11.95 -13.00 17.84
N ASN A 135 11.50 -12.32 16.78
CA ASN A 135 12.33 -11.58 15.82
C ASN A 135 13.36 -12.45 15.07
N ALA A 136 13.22 -13.77 15.13
CA ALA A 136 14.04 -14.69 14.34
C ALA A 136 13.71 -14.54 12.86
N THR A 137 14.74 -14.66 12.00
CA THR A 137 14.61 -14.47 10.56
C THR A 137 14.90 -15.74 9.79
N SER A 138 14.22 -15.89 8.67
CA SER A 138 14.58 -16.84 7.61
C SER A 138 14.51 -16.14 6.26
N THR A 139 15.25 -16.64 5.27
CA THR A 139 15.32 -16.02 3.95
C THR A 139 14.80 -16.99 2.89
N ILE A 140 13.93 -16.50 2.04
CA ILE A 140 13.35 -17.20 0.89
C ILE A 140 13.87 -16.54 -0.38
N GLN A 141 14.48 -17.32 -1.29
CA GLN A 141 14.91 -16.80 -2.59
C GLN A 141 13.69 -16.63 -3.50
N VAL A 142 13.64 -15.49 -4.20
CA VAL A 142 12.57 -15.12 -5.12
C VAL A 142 13.16 -14.65 -6.46
N GLY A 143 12.36 -14.14 -7.35
CA GLY A 143 12.85 -13.55 -8.60
C GLY A 143 13.69 -12.29 -8.37
N GLN A 144 14.28 -11.75 -9.45
CA GLN A 144 15.17 -10.60 -9.37
C GLN A 144 14.42 -9.30 -9.13
N GLY A 145 14.87 -8.54 -8.15
CA GLY A 145 14.35 -7.21 -7.82
C GLY A 145 12.90 -7.22 -7.29
N PRO A 146 12.59 -7.96 -6.20
CA PRO A 146 11.28 -7.92 -5.58
C PRO A 146 10.96 -6.49 -5.13
N ARG A 147 9.83 -5.93 -5.59
CA ARG A 147 9.46 -4.53 -5.39
C ARG A 147 8.20 -4.36 -4.57
N GLY A 148 7.14 -5.02 -4.95
CA GLY A 148 5.88 -5.05 -4.22
C GLY A 148 5.65 -6.42 -3.59
N ILE A 149 4.98 -6.44 -2.45
CA ILE A 149 4.61 -7.66 -1.73
C ILE A 149 3.21 -7.52 -1.16
N ALA A 150 2.40 -8.55 -1.33
CA ALA A 150 1.06 -8.65 -0.76
C ALA A 150 0.80 -10.08 -0.29
N LEU A 151 -0.15 -10.26 0.61
CA LEU A 151 -0.48 -11.58 1.12
C LEU A 151 -1.99 -11.84 1.11
N ASN A 152 -2.34 -13.11 0.97
CA ASN A 152 -3.68 -13.59 1.23
C ASN A 152 -3.69 -14.28 2.60
N PRO A 153 -4.28 -13.66 3.64
CA PRO A 153 -4.28 -14.24 4.98
C PRO A 153 -5.18 -15.49 5.09
N VAL A 154 -6.15 -15.64 4.17
CA VAL A 154 -7.05 -16.80 4.16
C VAL A 154 -6.33 -18.06 3.68
N THR A 155 -5.53 -17.93 2.62
CA THR A 155 -4.76 -19.06 2.04
C THR A 155 -3.34 -19.16 2.58
N ASN A 156 -2.90 -18.20 3.39
CA ASN A 156 -1.54 -18.04 3.88
C ASN A 156 -0.48 -18.03 2.76
N LYS A 157 -0.83 -17.47 1.59
CA LYS A 157 0.10 -17.29 0.47
C LYS A 157 0.57 -15.84 0.40
N VAL A 158 1.84 -15.65 0.05
CA VAL A 158 2.47 -14.36 -0.16
C VAL A 158 2.90 -14.23 -1.61
N TYR A 159 2.68 -13.06 -2.18
CA TYR A 159 2.95 -12.75 -3.57
C TYR A 159 3.91 -11.58 -3.65
N THR A 160 5.04 -11.75 -4.31
CA THR A 160 5.96 -10.65 -4.58
C THR A 160 6.18 -10.50 -6.08
N VAL A 161 6.07 -9.26 -6.55
CA VAL A 161 6.37 -8.91 -7.94
C VAL A 161 7.84 -8.60 -8.08
N ASN A 162 8.50 -9.24 -9.06
CA ASN A 162 9.94 -9.16 -9.26
C ASN A 162 10.24 -8.37 -10.54
N TYR A 163 10.65 -7.13 -10.35
CA TYR A 163 10.87 -6.16 -11.43
C TYR A 163 11.86 -6.66 -12.49
N GLY A 164 12.97 -7.26 -12.07
CA GLY A 164 14.04 -7.70 -12.98
C GLY A 164 13.75 -9.03 -13.68
N SER A 165 13.14 -10.00 -13.01
CA SER A 165 12.80 -11.30 -13.61
C SER A 165 11.42 -11.33 -14.28
N GLN A 166 10.60 -10.27 -14.13
CA GLN A 166 9.32 -10.11 -14.82
C GLN A 166 8.32 -11.24 -14.47
N ASP A 167 8.25 -11.56 -13.19
CA ASP A 167 7.39 -12.60 -12.67
C ASP A 167 6.79 -12.23 -11.31
N VAL A 168 5.82 -13.02 -10.88
CA VAL A 168 5.35 -13.07 -9.49
C VAL A 168 5.89 -14.33 -8.86
N THR A 169 6.60 -14.22 -7.77
CA THR A 169 6.87 -15.35 -6.89
C THR A 169 5.72 -15.52 -5.92
N VAL A 170 5.14 -16.71 -5.89
CA VAL A 170 4.15 -17.16 -4.91
C VAL A 170 4.87 -17.94 -3.84
N ILE A 171 4.74 -17.52 -2.59
CA ILE A 171 5.35 -18.19 -1.43
C ILE A 171 4.23 -18.82 -0.59
N ASP A 172 4.35 -20.10 -0.30
CA ASP A 172 3.52 -20.76 0.70
C ASP A 172 4.02 -20.36 2.11
N GLY A 173 3.19 -19.66 2.87
CA GLY A 173 3.58 -19.09 4.17
C GLY A 173 3.76 -20.15 5.27
N ALA A 174 3.30 -21.40 5.07
CA ALA A 174 3.49 -22.49 6.02
C ALA A 174 4.83 -23.20 5.80
N THR A 175 5.17 -23.47 4.54
CA THR A 175 6.34 -24.29 4.15
C THR A 175 7.53 -23.48 3.67
N GLY A 176 7.32 -22.26 3.21
CA GLY A 176 8.32 -21.43 2.55
C GLY A 176 8.63 -21.87 1.11
N THR A 177 7.89 -22.84 0.56
CA THR A 177 8.07 -23.25 -0.84
C THR A 177 7.59 -22.17 -1.80
N THR A 178 8.23 -22.09 -2.96
CA THR A 178 7.95 -21.05 -3.95
C THR A 178 7.53 -21.64 -5.30
N SER A 179 6.73 -20.88 -6.03
CA SER A 179 6.48 -21.07 -7.46
C SER A 179 6.50 -19.71 -8.16
N SER A 180 6.78 -19.70 -9.46
CA SER A 180 6.85 -18.47 -10.26
C SER A 180 5.76 -18.45 -11.31
N ILE A 181 5.21 -17.25 -11.57
CA ILE A 181 4.22 -16.98 -12.61
C ILE A 181 4.77 -15.86 -13.48
N ALA A 182 5.04 -16.16 -14.75
CA ALA A 182 5.49 -15.15 -15.71
C ALA A 182 4.38 -14.12 -15.97
N ILE A 183 4.74 -12.83 -15.96
CA ILE A 183 3.83 -11.71 -16.16
C ILE A 183 4.45 -10.69 -17.14
N GLY A 184 3.82 -9.50 -17.27
CA GLY A 184 4.34 -8.42 -18.09
C GLY A 184 5.66 -7.83 -17.57
N LYS A 185 6.27 -6.98 -18.39
CA LYS A 185 7.59 -6.38 -18.11
C LYS A 185 7.54 -5.35 -16.99
N HIS A 186 8.59 -5.33 -16.18
CA HIS A 186 8.81 -4.39 -15.08
C HIS A 186 7.61 -4.31 -14.14
N PRO A 187 7.24 -5.41 -13.48
CA PRO A 187 6.14 -5.40 -12.52
C PRO A 187 6.49 -4.53 -11.31
N TRP A 188 5.51 -3.69 -10.89
CA TRP A 188 5.71 -2.63 -9.93
C TRP A 188 4.96 -2.84 -8.63
N ALA A 189 3.69 -3.15 -8.71
CA ALA A 189 2.78 -3.26 -7.59
C ALA A 189 1.95 -4.54 -7.66
N VAL A 190 1.50 -5.01 -6.51
CA VAL A 190 0.62 -6.16 -6.38
C VAL A 190 -0.41 -5.92 -5.29
N ALA A 191 -1.67 -6.29 -5.57
CA ALA A 191 -2.76 -6.31 -4.59
C ALA A 191 -3.46 -7.67 -4.60
N VAL A 192 -4.10 -8.00 -3.49
CA VAL A 192 -4.79 -9.27 -3.28
C VAL A 192 -6.24 -9.05 -2.85
N ASP A 193 -7.19 -9.58 -3.61
CA ASP A 193 -8.53 -9.84 -3.12
C ASP A 193 -8.53 -11.18 -2.38
N ALA A 194 -8.45 -11.12 -1.07
CA ALA A 194 -8.39 -12.32 -0.23
C ALA A 194 -9.71 -13.12 -0.28
N LYS A 195 -10.85 -12.45 -0.48
CA LYS A 195 -12.18 -13.07 -0.53
C LYS A 195 -12.38 -13.85 -1.82
N ALA A 196 -12.05 -13.24 -2.96
CA ALA A 196 -12.13 -13.90 -4.28
C ALA A 196 -10.88 -14.75 -4.60
N ASN A 197 -9.84 -14.68 -3.77
CA ASN A 197 -8.53 -15.28 -4.00
C ASN A 197 -7.94 -14.90 -5.37
N LYS A 198 -8.03 -13.60 -5.71
CA LYS A 198 -7.47 -13.01 -6.93
C LYS A 198 -6.30 -12.10 -6.61
N ILE A 199 -5.28 -12.15 -7.45
CA ILE A 199 -4.07 -11.35 -7.31
C ILE A 199 -3.93 -10.48 -8.56
N TYR A 200 -3.64 -9.19 -8.36
CA TYR A 200 -3.48 -8.21 -9.42
C TYR A 200 -2.05 -7.71 -9.41
N ALA A 201 -1.27 -8.09 -10.41
CA ALA A 201 0.12 -7.68 -10.58
C ALA A 201 0.25 -6.68 -11.73
N VAL A 202 0.67 -5.47 -11.42
CA VAL A 202 0.79 -4.36 -12.37
C VAL A 202 2.15 -4.38 -13.04
N SER A 203 2.18 -4.34 -14.38
CA SER A 203 3.38 -4.35 -15.20
C SER A 203 3.52 -3.05 -15.98
N GLU A 204 4.45 -2.20 -15.55
CA GLU A 204 4.63 -0.82 -16.00
C GLU A 204 4.88 -0.73 -17.51
N ASP A 205 5.92 -1.40 -18.02
CA ASP A 205 6.32 -1.32 -19.43
C ASP A 205 5.41 -2.10 -20.38
N SER A 206 4.60 -3.01 -19.84
CA SER A 206 3.62 -3.76 -20.64
C SER A 206 2.25 -3.07 -20.70
N ALA A 207 2.07 -1.96 -19.98
CA ALA A 207 0.79 -1.28 -19.84
C ALA A 207 -0.36 -2.27 -19.50
N SER A 208 -0.10 -3.18 -18.57
CA SER A 208 -1.01 -4.29 -18.30
C SER A 208 -1.07 -4.66 -16.82
N VAL A 209 -2.12 -5.38 -16.47
CA VAL A 209 -2.29 -6.08 -15.18
C VAL A 209 -2.44 -7.56 -15.45
N SER A 210 -1.70 -8.37 -14.73
CA SER A 210 -1.95 -9.82 -14.66
C SER A 210 -2.92 -10.11 -13.54
N VAL A 211 -4.11 -10.61 -13.89
CA VAL A 211 -5.11 -11.09 -12.94
C VAL A 211 -4.89 -12.58 -12.73
N ILE A 212 -4.41 -12.94 -11.56
CA ILE A 212 -3.98 -14.30 -11.22
C ILE A 212 -5.03 -14.97 -10.34
N ASP A 213 -5.38 -16.20 -10.65
CA ASP A 213 -6.20 -17.06 -9.80
C ASP A 213 -5.32 -17.73 -8.74
N GLY A 214 -5.52 -17.38 -7.47
CA GLY A 214 -4.70 -17.88 -6.36
C GLY A 214 -4.91 -19.36 -6.04
N ALA A 215 -5.93 -20.02 -6.63
CA ALA A 215 -6.18 -21.44 -6.43
C ALA A 215 -5.25 -22.31 -7.30
N ASN A 216 -5.02 -21.91 -8.56
CA ASN A 216 -4.30 -22.72 -9.54
C ASN A 216 -3.14 -21.98 -10.22
N ASN A 217 -2.90 -20.71 -9.86
CA ASN A 217 -1.87 -19.84 -10.42
C ASN A 217 -2.03 -19.55 -11.93
N SER A 218 -3.20 -19.78 -12.52
CA SER A 218 -3.48 -19.32 -13.88
C SER A 218 -3.60 -17.80 -13.92
N SER A 219 -3.20 -17.17 -15.01
CA SER A 219 -3.24 -15.71 -15.16
C SER A 219 -3.88 -15.28 -16.46
N ALA A 220 -4.62 -14.18 -16.41
CA ALA A 220 -5.13 -13.46 -17.56
C ALA A 220 -4.46 -12.08 -17.61
N THR A 221 -4.04 -11.65 -18.80
CA THR A 221 -3.44 -10.33 -19.00
C THR A 221 -4.51 -9.34 -19.46
N VAL A 222 -4.62 -8.23 -18.73
CA VAL A 222 -5.58 -7.15 -18.98
C VAL A 222 -4.81 -5.89 -19.36
N SER A 223 -5.08 -5.33 -20.54
CA SER A 223 -4.49 -4.06 -20.96
C SER A 223 -5.13 -2.90 -20.21
N VAL A 224 -4.31 -1.98 -19.72
CA VAL A 224 -4.72 -0.78 -18.99
C VAL A 224 -4.03 0.46 -19.59
N GLY A 225 -4.07 1.60 -18.92
CA GLY A 225 -3.37 2.80 -19.36
C GLY A 225 -1.84 2.66 -19.34
N ALA A 226 -1.14 3.57 -19.98
CA ALA A 226 0.32 3.59 -20.04
C ALA A 226 0.97 3.89 -18.69
N ILE A 227 2.08 3.24 -18.40
CA ILE A 227 2.83 3.38 -17.14
C ILE A 227 1.93 3.13 -15.91
N PRO A 228 1.26 1.95 -15.81
CA PRO A 228 0.51 1.61 -14.62
C PRO A 228 1.49 1.30 -13.48
N PHE A 229 1.20 1.79 -12.26
CA PHE A 229 2.15 1.69 -11.16
C PHE A 229 1.53 1.37 -9.80
N ALA A 230 0.22 1.55 -9.64
CA ALA A 230 -0.47 1.28 -8.39
C ALA A 230 -1.76 0.50 -8.65
N VAL A 231 -2.12 -0.36 -7.72
CA VAL A 231 -3.37 -1.13 -7.75
C VAL A 231 -3.92 -1.30 -6.34
N GLU A 232 -5.21 -1.08 -6.20
CA GLU A 232 -5.98 -1.37 -4.99
C GLU A 232 -7.24 -2.14 -5.33
N VAL A 233 -7.73 -2.92 -4.37
CA VAL A 233 -8.90 -3.78 -4.53
C VAL A 233 -9.99 -3.37 -3.56
N ASN A 234 -11.24 -3.35 -4.04
CA ASN A 234 -12.40 -3.32 -3.19
C ASN A 234 -12.93 -4.75 -2.97
N PRO A 235 -12.65 -5.39 -1.82
CA PRO A 235 -13.07 -6.77 -1.58
C PRO A 235 -14.59 -6.92 -1.38
N ALA A 236 -15.32 -5.81 -1.20
CA ALA A 236 -16.77 -5.82 -1.12
C ALA A 236 -17.42 -5.99 -2.50
N THR A 237 -16.84 -5.37 -3.54
CA THR A 237 -17.36 -5.40 -4.91
C THR A 237 -16.59 -6.35 -5.83
N GLY A 238 -15.38 -6.76 -5.46
CA GLY A 238 -14.48 -7.55 -6.30
C GLY A 238 -13.84 -6.76 -7.46
N GLN A 239 -13.88 -5.44 -7.39
CA GLN A 239 -13.26 -4.55 -8.37
C GLN A 239 -11.83 -4.22 -7.97
N ALA A 240 -10.94 -4.13 -8.96
CA ALA A 240 -9.60 -3.60 -8.79
C ALA A 240 -9.44 -2.29 -9.56
N TYR A 241 -8.76 -1.34 -8.95
CA TYR A 241 -8.51 0.00 -9.47
C TYR A 241 -7.04 0.19 -9.72
N VAL A 242 -6.67 0.50 -10.96
CA VAL A 242 -5.28 0.60 -11.40
C VAL A 242 -4.98 2.02 -11.86
N LEU A 243 -4.02 2.65 -11.22
CA LEU A 243 -3.55 3.97 -11.62
C LEU A 243 -2.50 3.89 -12.71
N SER A 244 -2.66 4.68 -13.76
CA SER A 244 -1.73 4.81 -14.88
C SER A 244 -1.22 6.26 -14.99
N TYR A 245 0.09 6.43 -14.77
CA TYR A 245 0.73 7.74 -14.79
C TYR A 245 0.80 8.34 -16.20
N GLY A 246 1.08 7.50 -17.22
CA GLY A 246 1.36 7.97 -18.57
C GLY A 246 0.19 8.62 -19.30
N ASN A 247 -1.04 8.27 -18.92
CA ASN A 247 -2.26 8.84 -19.51
C ASN A 247 -3.24 9.40 -18.46
N ASN A 248 -2.78 9.64 -17.23
CA ASN A 248 -3.56 10.28 -16.16
C ASN A 248 -4.89 9.59 -15.90
N SER A 249 -4.92 8.26 -15.89
CA SER A 249 -6.17 7.52 -15.77
C SER A 249 -6.18 6.50 -14.64
N MET A 250 -7.39 6.08 -14.30
CA MET A 250 -7.67 4.93 -13.45
C MET A 250 -8.48 3.92 -14.25
N ALA A 251 -7.96 2.70 -14.42
CA ALA A 251 -8.73 1.58 -14.96
C ALA A 251 -9.47 0.85 -13.84
N VAL A 252 -10.73 0.49 -14.10
CA VAL A 252 -11.56 -0.35 -13.22
C VAL A 252 -11.65 -1.74 -13.83
N ILE A 253 -11.18 -2.74 -13.08
CA ILE A 253 -11.16 -4.15 -13.52
C ILE A 253 -12.16 -4.92 -12.70
N ASP A 254 -13.06 -5.65 -13.37
CA ASP A 254 -13.90 -6.67 -12.73
C ASP A 254 -13.06 -7.93 -12.50
N GLY A 255 -12.85 -8.31 -11.23
CA GLY A 255 -12.04 -9.46 -10.87
C GLY A 255 -12.64 -10.82 -11.27
N SER A 256 -13.94 -10.89 -11.50
CA SER A 256 -14.59 -12.14 -11.90
C SER A 256 -14.39 -12.45 -13.39
N THR A 257 -14.37 -11.42 -14.22
CA THR A 257 -14.23 -11.54 -15.69
C THR A 257 -12.81 -11.23 -16.18
N ALA A 258 -11.98 -10.64 -15.33
CA ALA A 258 -10.65 -10.14 -15.69
C ALA A 258 -10.72 -9.16 -16.90
N ALA A 259 -11.69 -8.23 -16.86
CA ALA A 259 -11.90 -7.26 -17.93
C ALA A 259 -11.95 -5.83 -17.37
N VAL A 260 -11.43 -4.86 -18.14
CA VAL A 260 -11.64 -3.45 -17.85
C VAL A 260 -13.09 -3.09 -18.14
N THR A 261 -13.80 -2.67 -17.10
CA THR A 261 -15.22 -2.23 -17.23
C THR A 261 -15.33 -0.73 -17.49
N GLN A 262 -14.35 0.03 -17.03
CA GLN A 262 -14.32 1.49 -17.22
C GLN A 262 -12.90 2.02 -17.12
N THR A 263 -12.63 3.11 -17.84
CA THR A 263 -11.41 3.93 -17.66
C THR A 263 -11.86 5.34 -17.29
N VAL A 264 -11.37 5.81 -16.15
CA VAL A 264 -11.67 7.14 -15.61
C VAL A 264 -10.52 8.07 -15.94
N ASP A 265 -10.79 9.17 -16.63
CA ASP A 265 -9.82 10.24 -16.83
C ASP A 265 -9.71 11.07 -15.54
N LEU A 266 -8.52 11.16 -14.98
CA LEU A 266 -8.23 11.92 -13.77
C LEU A 266 -7.79 13.36 -14.06
N GLY A 267 -7.51 13.69 -15.33
CA GLY A 267 -7.09 15.01 -15.79
C GLY A 267 -5.69 15.45 -15.31
N THR A 268 -5.06 14.68 -14.44
CA THR A 268 -3.76 14.98 -13.83
C THR A 268 -3.06 13.68 -13.42
N PRO A 269 -1.71 13.65 -13.40
CA PRO A 269 -0.98 12.44 -12.99
C PRO A 269 -1.34 12.03 -11.55
N PRO A 270 -1.85 10.80 -11.38
CA PRO A 270 -2.08 10.23 -10.05
C PRO A 270 -0.77 9.80 -9.40
N GLN A 271 -0.76 9.68 -8.05
CA GLN A 271 0.40 9.23 -7.28
C GLN A 271 0.09 8.08 -6.33
N ALA A 272 -1.06 8.10 -5.69
CA ALA A 272 -1.46 7.08 -4.74
C ALA A 272 -2.97 6.88 -4.80
N ILE A 273 -3.40 5.70 -4.40
CA ILE A 273 -4.81 5.30 -4.35
C ILE A 273 -5.10 4.63 -3.01
N ALA A 274 -6.29 4.86 -2.49
CA ALA A 274 -6.84 4.11 -1.36
C ALA A 274 -8.33 3.85 -1.62
N VAL A 275 -8.81 2.69 -1.18
CA VAL A 275 -10.20 2.25 -1.37
C VAL A 275 -10.87 2.06 -0.02
N ASP A 276 -11.96 2.78 0.19
CA ASP A 276 -12.87 2.57 1.30
C ASP A 276 -13.96 1.58 0.88
N SER A 277 -13.79 0.33 1.27
CA SER A 277 -14.73 -0.74 0.93
C SER A 277 -16.08 -0.63 1.65
N GLU A 278 -16.15 0.10 2.75
CA GLU A 278 -17.38 0.31 3.52
C GLU A 278 -18.30 1.31 2.84
N SER A 279 -17.75 2.44 2.39
CA SER A 279 -18.51 3.49 1.68
C SER A 279 -18.50 3.34 0.16
N ASP A 280 -17.73 2.36 -0.36
CA ASP A 280 -17.49 2.16 -1.79
C ASP A 280 -16.94 3.43 -2.45
N ARG A 281 -15.87 3.99 -1.84
CA ARG A 281 -15.20 5.18 -2.32
C ARG A 281 -13.75 4.92 -2.64
N ILE A 282 -13.31 5.56 -3.70
CA ILE A 282 -11.90 5.53 -4.15
C ILE A 282 -11.33 6.92 -3.99
N TYR A 283 -10.16 7.01 -3.39
CA TYR A 283 -9.42 8.26 -3.19
C TYR A 283 -8.13 8.22 -3.97
N VAL A 284 -7.89 9.24 -4.78
CA VAL A 284 -6.70 9.35 -5.61
C VAL A 284 -5.95 10.63 -5.26
N ALA A 285 -4.70 10.50 -4.85
CA ALA A 285 -3.78 11.63 -4.66
C ALA A 285 -3.23 12.08 -6.00
N ASN A 286 -3.33 13.39 -6.28
CA ASN A 286 -2.89 13.99 -7.52
C ASN A 286 -1.65 14.86 -7.27
N GLN A 287 -0.51 14.36 -7.73
CA GLN A 287 0.80 14.95 -7.41
C GLN A 287 0.94 16.40 -7.86
N ARG A 288 0.61 16.70 -9.13
CA ARG A 288 0.83 18.01 -9.72
C ARG A 288 -0.12 19.09 -9.25
N THR A 289 -1.35 18.71 -8.91
CA THR A 289 -2.39 19.66 -8.50
C THR A 289 -2.47 19.82 -6.99
N ALA A 290 -1.63 19.09 -6.24
CA ALA A 290 -1.67 19.07 -4.77
C ALA A 290 -3.11 18.88 -4.27
N SER A 291 -3.76 17.83 -4.74
CA SER A 291 -5.17 17.58 -4.45
C SER A 291 -5.44 16.09 -4.25
N LEU A 292 -6.54 15.81 -3.59
CA LEU A 292 -7.15 14.51 -3.43
C LEU A 292 -8.48 14.51 -4.18
N THR A 293 -8.70 13.53 -5.07
CA THR A 293 -9.97 13.31 -5.75
C THR A 293 -10.68 12.12 -5.12
N ALA A 294 -11.94 12.30 -4.73
CA ALA A 294 -12.82 11.22 -4.35
C ALA A 294 -13.68 10.80 -5.54
N ILE A 295 -13.80 9.50 -5.72
CA ILE A 295 -14.55 8.84 -6.79
C ILE A 295 -15.58 7.93 -6.14
N ASP A 296 -16.82 7.98 -6.63
CA ASP A 296 -17.90 7.08 -6.22
C ASP A 296 -17.73 5.73 -6.91
N GLY A 297 -17.62 4.65 -6.13
CA GLY A 297 -17.31 3.31 -6.65
C GLY A 297 -18.45 2.67 -7.45
N LYS A 298 -19.69 3.13 -7.27
CA LYS A 298 -20.84 2.63 -8.05
C LYS A 298 -20.88 3.19 -9.46
N THR A 299 -20.53 4.47 -9.61
CA THR A 299 -20.57 5.19 -10.88
C THR A 299 -19.21 5.34 -11.52
N ASN A 300 -18.14 5.17 -10.73
CA ASN A 300 -16.74 5.47 -11.09
C ASN A 300 -16.54 6.92 -11.59
N LEU A 301 -17.34 7.85 -11.05
CA LEU A 301 -17.22 9.27 -11.38
C LEU A 301 -16.61 10.05 -10.22
N PRO A 302 -15.76 11.05 -10.50
CA PRO A 302 -15.29 11.98 -9.48
C PRO A 302 -16.47 12.73 -8.84
N VAL A 303 -16.49 12.78 -7.51
CA VAL A 303 -17.57 13.44 -6.73
C VAL A 303 -17.09 14.61 -5.92
N ALA A 304 -15.80 14.66 -5.57
CA ALA A 304 -15.19 15.76 -4.84
C ALA A 304 -13.69 15.86 -5.16
N THR A 305 -13.14 17.07 -4.98
CA THR A 305 -11.70 17.31 -5.02
C THR A 305 -11.36 18.27 -3.89
N VAL A 306 -10.36 17.90 -3.08
CA VAL A 306 -9.90 18.66 -1.91
C VAL A 306 -8.43 19.01 -2.10
N LYS A 307 -8.05 20.24 -1.75
CA LYS A 307 -6.63 20.65 -1.69
C LYS A 307 -5.94 20.01 -0.50
N VAL A 308 -4.73 19.50 -0.74
CA VAL A 308 -3.83 18.91 0.26
C VAL A 308 -2.45 19.58 0.20
N GLY A 309 -1.48 19.07 0.91
CA GLY A 309 -0.10 19.56 0.82
C GLY A 309 0.56 19.26 -0.53
N THR A 310 1.78 19.73 -0.73
CA THR A 310 2.48 19.62 -2.02
C THR A 310 3.12 18.25 -2.22
N ILE A 311 2.95 17.71 -3.42
CA ILE A 311 3.38 16.36 -3.81
C ILE A 311 2.80 15.31 -2.84
N PRO A 312 1.46 15.12 -2.81
CA PRO A 312 0.86 14.04 -2.04
C PRO A 312 1.39 12.70 -2.59
N TYR A 313 1.94 11.85 -1.70
CA TYR A 313 2.73 10.68 -2.08
C TYR A 313 2.10 9.36 -1.62
N ALA A 314 1.54 9.34 -0.42
CA ALA A 314 0.91 8.15 0.14
C ALA A 314 -0.44 8.49 0.79
N LEU A 315 -1.34 7.52 0.77
CA LEU A 315 -2.68 7.60 1.34
C LEU A 315 -2.91 6.45 2.32
N GLU A 316 -3.62 6.72 3.40
CA GLU A 316 -4.11 5.71 4.33
C GLU A 316 -5.51 6.06 4.80
N ILE A 317 -6.38 5.05 4.86
CA ILE A 317 -7.75 5.18 5.36
C ILE A 317 -7.84 4.53 6.74
N ASP A 318 -8.25 5.31 7.73
CA ASP A 318 -8.67 4.77 9.02
C ASP A 318 -10.19 4.58 9.04
N GLY A 319 -10.63 3.34 8.89
CA GLY A 319 -12.04 2.99 8.92
C GLY A 319 -12.73 3.34 10.24
N ALA A 320 -12.03 3.27 11.37
CA ALA A 320 -12.59 3.52 12.69
C ALA A 320 -12.82 5.01 12.97
N SER A 321 -11.95 5.90 12.48
CA SER A 321 -12.08 7.34 12.67
C SER A 321 -12.80 8.05 11.52
N HIS A 322 -13.07 7.35 10.42
CA HIS A 322 -13.57 7.91 9.16
C HIS A 322 -12.64 8.97 8.54
N MET A 323 -11.33 8.91 8.88
CA MET A 323 -10.34 9.85 8.39
C MET A 323 -9.47 9.24 7.29
N LEU A 324 -9.03 10.09 6.39
CA LEU A 324 -8.04 9.81 5.39
C LEU A 324 -6.79 10.64 5.67
N TYR A 325 -5.63 9.99 5.64
CA TYR A 325 -4.32 10.61 5.87
C TYR A 325 -3.56 10.67 4.56
N VAL A 326 -3.15 11.88 4.18
CA VAL A 326 -2.39 12.15 2.95
C VAL A 326 -0.99 12.61 3.33
N ALA A 327 0.01 11.77 3.11
CA ALA A 327 1.40 12.15 3.33
C ALA A 327 1.90 13.00 2.15
N ASN A 328 2.33 14.22 2.43
CA ASN A 328 2.72 15.20 1.43
C ASN A 328 4.24 15.35 1.42
N PHE A 329 4.87 14.76 0.42
CA PHE A 329 6.32 14.62 0.28
C PHE A 329 7.09 15.95 0.38
N SER A 330 6.63 17.00 -0.31
CA SER A 330 7.38 18.28 -0.39
C SER A 330 6.98 19.28 0.67
N SER A 331 5.75 19.25 1.18
CA SER A 331 5.35 20.15 2.28
C SER A 331 5.71 19.61 3.67
N ASN A 332 6.20 18.35 3.75
CA ASN A 332 6.62 17.72 5.01
C ASN A 332 5.50 17.72 6.07
N ASP A 333 4.32 17.37 5.64
CA ASP A 333 3.13 17.29 6.50
C ASP A 333 2.22 16.12 6.10
N VAL A 334 1.24 15.85 6.94
CA VAL A 334 0.10 14.98 6.65
C VAL A 334 -1.16 15.84 6.66
N THR A 335 -1.89 15.84 5.54
CA THR A 335 -3.23 16.40 5.50
C THR A 335 -4.23 15.35 5.96
N VAL A 336 -5.04 15.69 6.96
CA VAL A 336 -6.14 14.85 7.47
C VAL A 336 -7.43 15.33 6.84
N VAL A 337 -8.13 14.42 6.18
CA VAL A 337 -9.37 14.70 5.46
C VAL A 337 -10.50 13.83 6.02
N ASP A 338 -11.66 14.45 6.27
CA ASP A 338 -12.89 13.74 6.59
C ASP A 338 -13.44 13.06 5.32
N LYS A 339 -13.79 11.74 5.39
CA LYS A 339 -14.20 10.93 4.24
C LYS A 339 -15.71 10.77 4.07
#